data_97261f96f1e29938291f78cc5da80989
#
_entry.id   97261f96f1e29938291f78cc5da80989
#
_cell.length_a   1.000
_cell.length_b   1.000
_cell.length_c   1.000
_cell.angle_alpha   90.00
_cell.angle_beta   90.00
_cell.angle_gamma   90.00
#
_symmetry.space_group_name_H-M   'P 1'
#
loop_
_entity.id
_entity.type
_entity.pdbx_description
1 polymer ?
#
loop_
_entity_poly.entity_id
_entity_poly.type
_entity_poly.pdbx_seq_one_letter_code
_entity_poly.pdbx_strand_id
1 'polypeptide(L)'
;MLFRSGTLPYSVSIADGLRAELADAGTEVTAADGADLVVLRATDGIGEFGPFRHQDWGTSVQCPLPVHTLQSVENGKYLTLTGEGDTEIEALADTPDGWFVKELWEFEAVSGDGAAEGLAGEPLLLRSNAPHSRKYARIDRATGRLVADAENPADATRFSLEPVTSGIHEASELAASADRVVLVLGNDPHINGRETVDRDGLALPPQQERLLHEVLTANPNVVLVIVSSYPYAIDRAADQVPAILWTSHAGQELGSAVAHVLTGRHNPSGRLPQTWYSGSAVLPAREDYDVIGSGWTYRYSRAAHVYPFGHGLSYATFEYRSPAATVREETPGALTVVADLTLANTSAVPGHEVVQLYARRIAAQDPSADPNPESEAARTLVGFERIHLGAGESRKVTFEVPQERLEQWSAEKSAKLLPAGEYEFEFSRSSTDPAATVRLELS
;
A
#
# COMPACT_ATOMS: atom_id res chain seq x y z
N MET A 1 -1.53 -1.07 12.48
CA MET A 1 -2.42 -2.08 13.09
C MET A 1 -2.18 -2.29 14.59
N LEU A 2 -0.95 -2.25 15.05
CA LEU A 2 -0.58 -2.31 16.48
C LEU A 2 -1.25 -1.22 17.32
N PHE A 3 -1.53 -0.09 16.73
CA PHE A 3 -2.09 1.10 17.37
C PHE A 3 -3.48 0.91 17.98
N ARG A 4 -4.33 0.10 17.36
CA ARG A 4 -5.70 -0.22 17.87
C ARG A 4 -5.84 -1.66 18.36
N SER A 5 -4.85 -2.53 18.10
CA SER A 5 -4.91 -3.95 18.40
C SER A 5 -4.01 -4.38 19.57
N GLY A 6 -3.19 -3.47 20.10
CA GLY A 6 -2.16 -3.78 21.09
C GLY A 6 -0.91 -4.40 20.47
N THR A 7 0.07 -4.71 21.32
CA THR A 7 1.33 -5.34 20.91
C THR A 7 1.10 -6.80 20.56
N LEU A 8 1.63 -7.22 19.42
CA LEU A 8 1.60 -8.63 19.02
C LEU A 8 2.48 -9.46 19.97
N PRO A 9 2.02 -10.66 20.38
CA PRO A 9 2.83 -11.53 21.25
C PRO A 9 4.10 -12.04 20.56
N TYR A 10 4.09 -12.12 19.22
CA TYR A 10 5.21 -12.41 18.35
C TYR A 10 4.88 -11.93 16.93
N SER A 11 5.87 -11.91 16.05
CA SER A 11 5.66 -11.65 14.63
C SER A 11 6.60 -12.54 13.81
N VAL A 12 6.11 -13.00 12.66
CA VAL A 12 6.90 -13.75 11.68
C VAL A 12 7.16 -12.80 10.50
N SER A 13 8.44 -12.49 10.24
CA SER A 13 8.83 -11.73 9.07
C SER A 13 8.64 -12.56 7.79
N ILE A 14 8.55 -11.91 6.62
CA ILE A 14 8.43 -12.62 5.33
C ILE A 14 9.67 -13.50 5.11
N ALA A 15 10.87 -13.02 5.49
CA ALA A 15 12.10 -13.79 5.39
C ALA A 15 12.05 -15.05 6.28
N ASP A 16 11.57 -14.94 7.51
CA ASP A 16 11.45 -16.08 8.42
C ASP A 16 10.37 -17.06 7.98
N GLY A 17 9.24 -16.55 7.46
CA GLY A 17 8.19 -17.38 6.85
C GLY A 17 8.72 -18.19 5.66
N LEU A 18 9.52 -17.57 4.78
CA LEU A 18 10.17 -18.26 3.67
C LEU A 18 11.20 -19.27 4.13
N ARG A 19 12.04 -18.94 5.11
CA ARG A 19 13.02 -19.90 5.70
C ARG A 19 12.33 -21.12 6.26
N ALA A 20 11.25 -20.92 7.00
CA ALA A 20 10.48 -22.02 7.59
C ALA A 20 9.81 -22.88 6.51
N GLU A 21 9.18 -22.27 5.49
CA GLU A 21 8.45 -22.98 4.44
C GLU A 21 9.37 -23.74 3.49
N LEU A 22 10.58 -23.24 3.24
CA LEU A 22 11.55 -23.82 2.31
C LEU A 22 12.64 -24.70 2.98
N ALA A 23 12.57 -24.87 4.30
CA ALA A 23 13.58 -25.61 5.07
C ALA A 23 13.86 -27.03 4.52
N ASP A 24 12.81 -27.75 4.16
CA ASP A 24 12.91 -29.12 3.64
C ASP A 24 13.18 -29.18 2.11
N ALA A 25 13.13 -28.05 1.41
CA ALA A 25 13.34 -27.97 -0.04
C ALA A 25 14.81 -27.86 -0.45
N GLY A 26 15.74 -27.72 0.51
CA GLY A 26 17.15 -27.48 0.24
C GLY A 26 17.43 -26.10 -0.37
N THR A 27 16.52 -25.14 -0.20
CA THR A 27 16.65 -23.77 -0.68
C THR A 27 17.22 -22.90 0.43
N GLU A 28 18.33 -22.24 0.15
CA GLU A 28 18.89 -21.23 1.06
C GLU A 28 18.13 -19.91 0.92
N VAL A 29 17.73 -19.31 2.04
CA VAL A 29 17.06 -18.00 2.09
C VAL A 29 17.98 -17.02 2.81
N THR A 30 18.64 -16.17 2.05
CA THR A 30 19.43 -15.02 2.53
C THR A 30 18.58 -13.76 2.52
N ALA A 31 18.92 -12.75 3.30
CA ALA A 31 18.18 -11.51 3.37
C ALA A 31 19.08 -10.31 3.63
N ALA A 32 18.75 -9.17 3.01
CA ALA A 32 19.29 -7.85 3.29
C ALA A 32 18.11 -6.89 3.50
N ASP A 33 18.26 -5.89 4.36
CA ASP A 33 17.20 -4.92 4.66
C ASP A 33 17.27 -3.64 3.81
N GLY A 34 18.32 -3.49 3.00
CA GLY A 34 18.50 -2.32 2.14
C GLY A 34 18.82 -1.01 2.89
N ALA A 35 19.05 -1.07 4.22
CA ALA A 35 19.42 0.09 5.01
C ALA A 35 20.92 0.40 4.87
N ASP A 36 21.25 1.68 4.66
CA ASP A 36 22.64 2.11 4.65
C ASP A 36 23.26 1.99 6.04
N LEU A 37 24.53 1.57 6.12
CA LEU A 37 25.29 1.64 7.35
C LEU A 37 26.02 2.98 7.40
N VAL A 38 25.78 3.78 8.44
CA VAL A 38 26.25 5.14 8.54
C VAL A 38 26.86 5.43 9.91
N VAL A 39 27.76 6.42 9.96
CA VAL A 39 28.29 7.02 11.18
C VAL A 39 27.91 8.50 11.23
N LEU A 40 27.37 8.95 12.34
CA LEU A 40 27.07 10.36 12.60
C LEU A 40 28.30 11.00 13.27
N ARG A 41 28.97 11.88 12.56
CA ARG A 41 30.19 12.54 13.04
C ARG A 41 29.98 14.05 13.21
N ALA A 42 30.38 14.60 14.35
CA ALA A 42 30.40 16.04 14.54
C ALA A 42 31.47 16.70 13.68
N THR A 43 31.11 17.75 12.94
CA THR A 43 32.04 18.41 11.98
C THR A 43 33.20 19.13 12.66
N ASP A 44 33.11 19.43 13.95
CA ASP A 44 34.18 19.99 14.78
C ASP A 44 35.09 18.90 15.41
N GLY A 45 34.80 17.63 15.14
CA GLY A 45 35.59 16.48 15.60
C GLY A 45 35.40 16.07 17.06
N ILE A 46 34.42 16.66 17.78
CA ILE A 46 34.23 16.38 19.22
C ILE A 46 33.48 15.07 19.51
N GLY A 47 32.83 14.45 18.52
CA GLY A 47 32.08 13.20 18.74
C GLY A 47 31.80 12.44 17.48
N GLU A 48 31.72 11.13 17.66
CA GLU A 48 31.32 10.16 16.65
C GLU A 48 30.35 9.19 17.27
N PHE A 49 29.22 8.92 16.58
CA PHE A 49 28.15 8.07 17.07
C PHE A 49 27.74 7.05 16.00
N GLY A 50 27.47 5.86 16.39
CA GLY A 50 27.13 4.73 15.51
C GLY A 50 28.15 3.60 15.59
N PRO A 51 28.20 2.71 14.59
CA PRO A 51 27.43 2.76 13.34
C PRO A 51 25.94 2.51 13.53
N PHE A 52 25.13 3.12 12.64
CA PHE A 52 23.68 2.97 12.60
C PHE A 52 23.24 2.39 11.26
N ARG A 53 22.19 1.58 11.29
CA ARG A 53 21.37 1.30 10.11
C ARG A 53 20.44 2.49 9.91
N HIS A 54 20.61 3.14 8.78
CA HIS A 54 19.86 4.33 8.39
C HIS A 54 18.80 4.00 7.37
N GLN A 55 17.58 4.49 7.58
CA GLN A 55 16.49 4.36 6.63
C GLN A 55 15.79 5.71 6.43
N ASP A 56 15.58 6.07 5.17
CA ASP A 56 14.82 7.23 4.72
C ASP A 56 13.38 6.79 4.42
N TRP A 57 12.42 7.36 5.12
CA TRP A 57 10.98 7.07 4.99
C TRP A 57 10.24 8.06 4.09
N GLY A 58 10.95 9.05 3.52
CA GLY A 58 10.38 10.08 2.68
C GLY A 58 9.67 11.20 3.45
N THR A 59 8.93 12.01 2.69
CA THR A 59 8.17 13.17 3.18
C THR A 59 6.70 12.83 3.44
N SER A 60 6.02 13.72 4.14
CA SER A 60 4.57 13.72 4.29
C SER A 60 4.05 15.17 4.27
N VAL A 61 2.73 15.33 4.18
CA VAL A 61 2.09 16.67 4.19
C VAL A 61 2.45 17.43 5.47
N GLN A 62 2.56 16.75 6.60
CA GLN A 62 2.90 17.35 7.90
C GLN A 62 4.40 17.43 8.14
N CYS A 63 5.20 16.66 7.39
CA CYS A 63 6.65 16.60 7.50
C CYS A 63 7.27 16.83 6.10
N PRO A 64 7.45 18.10 5.69
CA PRO A 64 7.98 18.44 4.36
C PRO A 64 9.46 18.07 4.19
N LEU A 65 10.19 17.83 5.29
CA LEU A 65 11.52 17.23 5.26
C LEU A 65 11.37 15.70 5.39
N PRO A 66 12.24 14.93 4.72
CA PRO A 66 12.28 13.48 4.90
C PRO A 66 12.50 13.11 6.36
N VAL A 67 11.81 12.08 6.82
CA VAL A 67 12.01 11.54 8.17
C VAL A 67 12.83 10.25 8.08
N HIS A 68 13.73 10.10 9.04
CA HIS A 68 14.74 9.05 9.06
C HIS A 68 14.70 8.30 10.39
N THR A 69 15.08 7.00 10.35
CA THR A 69 15.38 6.23 11.55
C THR A 69 16.85 5.84 11.57
N LEU A 70 17.40 5.77 12.78
CA LEU A 70 18.77 5.36 13.06
C LEU A 70 18.73 4.22 14.07
N GLN A 71 19.06 2.99 13.63
CA GLN A 71 19.10 1.81 14.48
C GLN A 71 20.56 1.44 14.78
N SER A 72 20.94 1.44 16.04
CA SER A 72 22.29 1.08 16.46
C SER A 72 22.63 -0.38 16.11
N VAL A 73 23.77 -0.57 15.48
CA VAL A 73 24.28 -1.92 15.17
C VAL A 73 24.73 -2.66 16.43
N GLU A 74 25.17 -1.92 17.47
CA GLU A 74 25.69 -2.49 18.69
C GLU A 74 24.64 -3.28 19.48
N ASN A 75 23.41 -2.74 19.58
CA ASN A 75 22.37 -3.35 20.40
C ASN A 75 21.04 -3.60 19.67
N GLY A 76 20.95 -3.25 18.38
CA GLY A 76 19.74 -3.42 17.57
C GLY A 76 18.57 -2.47 17.94
N LYS A 77 18.82 -1.43 18.76
CA LYS A 77 17.80 -0.48 19.21
C LYS A 77 17.82 0.79 18.38
N TYR A 78 16.63 1.40 18.23
CA TYR A 78 16.50 2.67 17.54
C TYR A 78 16.88 3.84 18.44
N LEU A 79 17.49 4.84 17.83
CA LEU A 79 17.79 6.12 18.45
C LEU A 79 16.47 6.84 18.76
N THR A 80 16.23 7.12 20.04
CA THR A 80 14.97 7.66 20.56
C THR A 80 15.21 8.78 21.58
N LEU A 81 14.19 9.59 21.82
CA LEU A 81 14.19 10.58 22.88
C LEU A 81 13.84 9.94 24.22
N THR A 82 14.63 10.23 25.23
CA THR A 82 14.48 9.74 26.60
C THR A 82 14.65 10.85 27.63
N GLY A 83 14.57 10.50 28.91
CA GLY A 83 14.74 11.45 30.02
C GLY A 83 13.54 12.36 30.27
N GLU A 84 13.66 13.22 31.29
CA GLU A 84 12.62 14.18 31.62
C GLU A 84 12.55 15.27 30.54
N GLY A 85 11.34 15.44 29.97
CA GLY A 85 11.11 16.43 28.91
C GLY A 85 11.67 15.99 27.55
N ASP A 86 11.96 14.70 27.33
CA ASP A 86 12.44 14.15 26.06
C ASP A 86 13.70 14.89 25.54
N THR A 87 14.68 15.04 26.38
CA THR A 87 15.90 15.80 26.07
C THR A 87 17.16 14.94 25.89
N GLU A 88 17.14 13.68 26.30
CA GLU A 88 18.25 12.75 26.08
C GLU A 88 18.05 11.96 24.81
N ILE A 89 19.12 11.62 24.10
CA ILE A 89 19.09 10.82 22.87
C ILE A 89 19.87 9.53 23.13
N GLU A 90 19.16 8.39 23.09
CA GLU A 90 19.76 7.08 23.37
C GLU A 90 19.18 6.00 22.44
N ALA A 91 19.97 4.96 22.17
CA ALA A 91 19.52 3.79 21.39
C ALA A 91 18.84 2.77 22.31
N LEU A 92 17.54 2.96 22.60
CA LEU A 92 16.79 2.15 23.56
C LEU A 92 15.47 1.58 23.03
N ALA A 93 14.86 2.14 21.97
CA ALA A 93 13.59 1.67 21.46
C ALA A 93 13.73 0.37 20.63
N ASP A 94 12.89 -0.60 20.88
CA ASP A 94 12.86 -1.87 20.10
C ASP A 94 12.34 -1.64 18.68
N THR A 95 11.34 -0.79 18.54
CA THR A 95 10.67 -0.44 17.28
C THR A 95 10.25 1.02 17.34
N PRO A 96 10.19 1.72 16.18
CA PRO A 96 9.50 2.99 16.10
C PRO A 96 8.00 2.75 16.28
N ASP A 97 7.42 3.16 17.41
CA ASP A 97 6.01 2.91 17.68
C ASP A 97 5.33 4.03 18.52
N GLY A 98 4.04 3.80 18.79
CA GLY A 98 3.24 4.68 19.61
C GLY A 98 2.60 5.84 18.84
N TRP A 99 1.83 6.67 19.59
CA TRP A 99 1.17 7.85 19.02
C TRP A 99 2.16 8.96 18.68
N PHE A 100 3.16 9.12 19.50
CA PHE A 100 4.24 10.08 19.31
C PHE A 100 5.53 9.30 19.09
N VAL A 101 5.83 9.01 17.81
CA VAL A 101 7.04 8.30 17.44
C VAL A 101 8.25 9.18 17.73
N LYS A 102 9.07 8.80 18.70
CA LYS A 102 10.24 9.55 19.15
C LYS A 102 11.54 9.13 18.45
N GLU A 103 11.44 8.15 17.59
CA GLU A 103 12.54 7.53 16.84
C GLU A 103 12.73 8.15 15.46
N LEU A 104 11.94 9.21 15.14
CA LEU A 104 12.01 9.90 13.86
C LEU A 104 12.86 11.17 13.93
N TRP A 105 13.75 11.28 12.96
CA TRP A 105 14.71 12.37 12.84
C TRP A 105 14.58 13.04 11.48
N GLU A 106 14.73 14.37 11.46
CA GLU A 106 14.86 15.18 10.26
C GLU A 106 16.33 15.59 10.09
N PHE A 107 16.84 15.52 8.86
CA PHE A 107 18.16 16.02 8.50
C PHE A 107 18.00 17.34 7.76
N GLU A 108 18.26 18.44 8.46
CA GLU A 108 18.10 19.78 7.94
C GLU A 108 19.43 20.31 7.43
N ALA A 109 19.46 20.94 6.25
CA ALA A 109 20.66 21.55 5.71
C ALA A 109 21.10 22.74 6.60
N VAL A 110 22.41 22.89 6.83
CA VAL A 110 22.94 24.00 7.64
C VAL A 110 22.64 25.39 7.05
N SER A 111 22.40 25.47 5.73
CA SER A 111 21.94 26.67 5.05
C SER A 111 20.54 27.14 5.48
N GLY A 112 19.74 26.24 6.07
CA GLY A 112 18.36 26.52 6.48
C GLY A 112 17.33 26.45 5.34
N ASP A 113 17.74 26.11 4.13
CA ASP A 113 16.90 26.13 2.93
C ASP A 113 16.32 24.74 2.55
N GLY A 114 16.07 23.87 3.53
CA GLY A 114 15.41 22.58 3.28
C GLY A 114 16.17 21.34 3.77
N ALA A 115 15.88 20.18 3.17
CA ALA A 115 16.59 18.94 3.45
C ALA A 115 18.06 19.03 3.00
N ALA A 116 18.96 18.34 3.71
CA ALA A 116 20.33 18.17 3.24
C ALA A 116 20.31 17.32 1.94
N GLU A 117 20.71 17.90 0.83
CA GLU A 117 20.85 17.20 -0.45
C GLU A 117 22.11 16.34 -0.39
N GLY A 118 21.94 15.04 -0.35
CA GLY A 118 23.04 14.09 -0.31
C GLY A 118 23.65 13.94 1.09
N LEU A 119 23.27 12.88 1.78
CA LEU A 119 23.70 12.60 3.15
C LEU A 119 25.24 12.40 3.29
N ALA A 120 25.96 12.16 2.21
CA ALA A 120 27.39 11.85 2.24
C ALA A 120 28.27 13.11 2.35
N GLY A 121 28.66 13.44 3.57
CA GLY A 121 29.72 14.41 3.83
C GLY A 121 29.29 15.88 3.89
N GLU A 122 28.03 16.22 3.62
CA GLU A 122 27.52 17.58 3.82
C GLU A 122 27.16 17.84 5.27
N PRO A 123 27.48 19.02 5.81
CA PRO A 123 27.06 19.38 7.17
C PRO A 123 25.52 19.47 7.29
N LEU A 124 24.97 18.77 8.27
CA LEU A 124 23.55 18.75 8.56
C LEU A 124 23.28 19.02 10.04
N LEU A 125 22.04 19.38 10.32
CA LEU A 125 21.50 19.45 11.67
C LEU A 125 20.55 18.28 11.87
N LEU A 126 20.71 17.57 12.98
CA LEU A 126 19.80 16.50 13.37
C LEU A 126 18.69 17.12 14.23
N ARG A 127 17.44 16.98 13.80
CA ARG A 127 16.27 17.50 14.50
C ARG A 127 15.30 16.38 14.82
N SER A 128 14.76 16.37 16.05
CA SER A 128 13.69 15.43 16.40
C SER A 128 12.39 15.78 15.69
N ASN A 129 11.71 14.76 15.15
CA ASN A 129 10.36 14.90 14.59
C ASN A 129 9.25 14.64 15.62
N ALA A 130 9.58 14.38 16.89
CA ALA A 130 8.58 14.16 17.94
C ALA A 130 7.68 15.41 18.11
N PRO A 131 6.34 15.26 18.05
CA PRO A 131 5.41 16.42 18.00
C PRO A 131 5.54 17.43 19.15
N HIS A 132 5.99 16.98 20.32
CA HIS A 132 6.14 17.82 21.50
C HIS A 132 7.58 18.24 21.79
N SER A 133 8.55 17.80 20.99
CA SER A 133 9.97 18.07 21.20
C SER A 133 10.72 18.15 19.87
N ARG A 134 10.33 19.10 19.01
CA ARG A 134 11.02 19.36 17.73
C ARG A 134 12.28 20.18 17.96
N LYS A 135 13.20 19.66 18.76
CA LYS A 135 14.46 20.30 19.10
C LYS A 135 15.62 19.71 18.31
N TYR A 136 16.67 20.53 18.17
CA TYR A 136 17.89 20.07 17.50
C TYR A 136 18.79 19.31 18.46
N ALA A 137 19.51 18.34 17.92
CA ALA A 137 20.51 17.58 18.62
C ALA A 137 21.82 18.40 18.77
N ARG A 138 22.44 18.27 19.93
CA ARG A 138 23.79 18.75 20.19
C ARG A 138 24.56 17.75 21.04
N ILE A 139 25.87 17.90 21.08
CA ILE A 139 26.73 17.17 22.02
C ILE A 139 26.82 17.97 23.29
N ASP A 140 26.41 17.38 24.40
CA ASP A 140 26.72 17.93 25.73
C ASP A 140 28.22 17.80 25.99
N ARG A 141 28.92 18.95 26.04
CA ARG A 141 30.40 18.99 26.20
C ARG A 141 30.88 18.46 27.55
N ALA A 142 30.02 18.43 28.56
CA ALA A 142 30.40 17.92 29.88
C ALA A 142 30.35 16.39 29.95
N THR A 143 29.40 15.77 29.24
CA THR A 143 29.15 14.32 29.26
C THR A 143 29.59 13.62 28.01
N GLY A 144 29.75 14.31 26.87
CA GLY A 144 29.99 13.74 25.56
C GLY A 144 28.76 13.07 24.94
N ARG A 145 27.57 13.18 25.56
CA ARG A 145 26.33 12.54 25.11
C ARG A 145 25.58 13.39 24.09
N LEU A 146 24.79 12.76 23.25
CA LEU A 146 23.80 13.42 22.43
C LEU A 146 22.59 13.84 23.27
N VAL A 147 22.16 15.08 23.11
CA VAL A 147 20.95 15.65 23.73
C VAL A 147 20.14 16.45 22.72
N ALA A 148 18.83 16.47 22.85
CA ALA A 148 17.88 17.18 21.97
C ALA A 148 17.25 18.34 22.77
N ASP A 149 18.02 19.38 23.06
CA ASP A 149 17.56 20.52 23.87
C ASP A 149 17.81 21.91 23.22
N ALA A 150 18.48 21.93 22.04
CA ALA A 150 18.70 23.16 21.31
C ALA A 150 17.42 23.61 20.58
N GLU A 151 16.96 24.83 20.90
CA GLU A 151 15.76 25.42 20.27
C GLU A 151 16.08 26.10 18.93
N ASN A 152 17.32 26.57 18.79
CA ASN A 152 17.76 27.27 17.58
C ASN A 152 18.81 26.46 16.83
N PRO A 153 18.83 26.51 15.48
CA PRO A 153 19.85 25.86 14.65
C PRO A 153 21.29 26.28 15.02
N ALA A 154 21.46 27.51 15.49
CA ALA A 154 22.78 28.06 15.87
C ALA A 154 23.38 27.37 17.10
N ASP A 155 22.56 26.83 17.98
CA ASP A 155 22.97 26.14 19.21
C ASP A 155 23.17 24.64 19.01
N ALA A 156 22.78 24.13 17.86
CA ALA A 156 22.88 22.72 17.48
C ALA A 156 24.32 22.32 17.11
N THR A 157 24.65 21.05 17.31
CA THR A 157 25.87 20.48 16.73
C THR A 157 25.66 20.20 15.25
N ARG A 158 26.63 20.59 14.42
CA ARG A 158 26.66 20.23 13.01
C ARG A 158 27.25 18.84 12.87
N PHE A 159 26.56 17.99 12.15
CA PHE A 159 26.97 16.62 11.88
C PHE A 159 27.24 16.41 10.39
N SER A 160 28.04 15.41 10.06
CA SER A 160 28.06 14.73 8.76
C SER A 160 27.55 13.31 8.96
N LEU A 161 26.79 12.79 8.02
CA LEU A 161 26.39 11.39 7.95
C LEU A 161 27.34 10.69 6.97
N GLU A 162 28.27 9.89 7.50
CA GLU A 162 29.28 9.23 6.68
C GLU A 162 28.83 7.79 6.38
N PRO A 163 28.68 7.43 5.08
CA PRO A 163 28.33 6.07 4.72
C PRO A 163 29.52 5.13 4.96
N VAL A 164 29.26 4.01 5.63
CA VAL A 164 30.20 2.89 5.80
C VAL A 164 29.97 1.86 4.71
N THR A 165 28.69 1.46 4.51
CA THR A 165 28.26 0.61 3.40
C THR A 165 26.91 1.09 2.86
N SER A 166 26.67 0.82 1.57
CA SER A 166 25.37 1.07 0.96
C SER A 166 24.50 -0.18 1.04
N GLY A 167 23.38 -0.10 1.75
CA GLY A 167 22.44 -1.22 1.84
C GLY A 167 21.78 -1.56 0.50
N ILE A 168 21.59 -0.56 -0.36
CA ILE A 168 21.09 -0.76 -1.73
C ILE A 168 22.11 -1.56 -2.55
N HIS A 169 23.41 -1.25 -2.42
CA HIS A 169 24.45 -1.99 -3.11
C HIS A 169 24.55 -3.44 -2.61
N GLU A 170 24.55 -3.66 -1.29
CA GLU A 170 24.54 -5.01 -0.71
C GLU A 170 23.33 -5.83 -1.17
N ALA A 171 22.13 -5.23 -1.19
CA ALA A 171 20.93 -5.87 -1.68
C ALA A 171 21.00 -6.21 -3.17
N SER A 172 21.61 -5.33 -3.99
CA SER A 172 21.82 -5.54 -5.41
C SER A 172 22.80 -6.69 -5.68
N GLU A 173 23.91 -6.76 -4.95
CA GLU A 173 24.90 -7.87 -5.05
C GLU A 173 24.25 -9.20 -4.64
N LEU A 174 23.48 -9.21 -3.55
CA LEU A 174 22.74 -10.38 -3.11
C LEU A 174 21.73 -10.83 -4.17
N ALA A 175 20.98 -9.89 -4.75
CA ALA A 175 20.03 -10.16 -5.83
C ALA A 175 20.70 -10.76 -7.07
N ALA A 176 21.88 -10.23 -7.47
CA ALA A 176 22.63 -10.73 -8.61
C ALA A 176 23.10 -12.20 -8.44
N SER A 177 23.32 -12.63 -7.21
CA SER A 177 23.74 -14.00 -6.86
C SER A 177 22.60 -14.98 -6.65
N ALA A 178 21.35 -14.51 -6.56
CA ALA A 178 20.18 -15.32 -6.25
C ALA A 178 19.48 -15.85 -7.50
N ASP A 179 18.95 -17.08 -7.46
CA ASP A 179 18.10 -17.63 -8.52
C ASP A 179 16.77 -16.86 -8.63
N ARG A 180 16.23 -16.42 -7.51
CA ARG A 180 14.99 -15.66 -7.39
C ARG A 180 15.07 -14.64 -6.26
N VAL A 181 14.45 -13.50 -6.45
CA VAL A 181 14.41 -12.43 -5.47
C VAL A 181 12.97 -12.20 -5.01
N VAL A 182 12.75 -12.09 -3.71
CA VAL A 182 11.52 -11.57 -3.13
C VAL A 182 11.85 -10.20 -2.55
N LEU A 183 11.44 -9.15 -3.26
CA LEU A 183 11.64 -7.76 -2.83
C LEU A 183 10.41 -7.28 -2.07
N VAL A 184 10.59 -6.90 -0.81
CA VAL A 184 9.49 -6.45 0.07
C VAL A 184 9.60 -4.94 0.27
N LEU A 185 8.57 -4.21 -0.16
CA LEU A 185 8.46 -2.76 -0.05
C LEU A 185 7.12 -2.37 0.56
N GLY A 186 6.96 -1.11 0.92
CA GLY A 186 5.69 -0.60 1.44
C GLY A 186 5.85 0.51 2.46
N ASN A 187 4.90 0.59 3.40
CA ASN A 187 4.94 1.59 4.47
C ASN A 187 4.98 0.97 5.86
N ASP A 188 5.49 1.75 6.80
CA ASP A 188 5.28 1.49 8.21
C ASP A 188 4.07 2.29 8.72
N PRO A 189 3.08 1.64 9.39
CA PRO A 189 1.85 2.29 9.83
C PRO A 189 2.07 3.30 10.99
N HIS A 190 3.25 3.34 11.60
CA HIS A 190 3.61 4.33 12.62
C HIS A 190 4.41 5.50 12.06
N ILE A 191 5.04 5.34 10.89
CA ILE A 191 5.97 6.31 10.32
C ILE A 191 5.33 7.07 9.15
N ASN A 192 5.19 6.40 8.01
CA ASN A 192 4.80 7.03 6.76
C ASN A 192 3.44 6.53 6.26
N GLY A 193 2.38 6.98 6.84
CA GLY A 193 1.00 6.62 6.52
C GLY A 193 0.18 6.26 7.74
N ARG A 194 0.54 6.81 8.88
CA ARG A 194 -0.26 6.73 10.11
C ARG A 194 -1.45 7.68 10.04
N GLU A 195 -2.42 7.45 10.90
CA GLU A 195 -3.51 8.39 11.14
C GLU A 195 -2.94 9.78 11.48
N THR A 196 -3.48 10.83 10.88
CA THR A 196 -3.05 12.24 11.02
C THR A 196 -1.73 12.63 10.33
N VAL A 197 -1.08 11.72 9.62
CA VAL A 197 0.12 12.04 8.82
C VAL A 197 -0.08 11.52 7.39
N ASP A 198 -0.60 12.41 6.54
CA ASP A 198 -0.96 12.07 5.15
C ASP A 198 0.28 12.06 4.26
N ARG A 199 0.29 11.12 3.30
CA ARG A 199 1.29 11.08 2.23
C ARG A 199 1.19 12.30 1.32
N ASP A 200 2.30 12.72 0.76
CA ASP A 200 2.35 13.78 -0.25
C ASP A 200 1.80 13.32 -1.59
N GLY A 201 1.98 12.03 -1.90
CA GLY A 201 1.62 11.44 -3.15
C GLY A 201 1.44 9.93 -3.07
N LEU A 202 1.42 9.29 -4.24
CA LEU A 202 1.23 7.85 -4.37
C LEU A 202 2.54 7.09 -4.61
N ALA A 203 3.68 7.75 -4.77
CA ALA A 203 4.97 7.09 -5.00
C ALA A 203 5.45 6.33 -3.76
N LEU A 204 6.25 5.31 -3.98
CA LEU A 204 7.05 4.69 -2.91
C LEU A 204 8.06 5.73 -2.35
N PRO A 205 8.54 5.56 -1.11
CA PRO A 205 9.64 6.39 -0.60
C PRO A 205 10.85 6.35 -1.54
N PRO A 206 11.59 7.47 -1.69
CA PRO A 206 12.70 7.57 -2.66
C PRO A 206 13.76 6.48 -2.52
N GLN A 207 14.09 6.06 -1.30
CA GLN A 207 15.03 4.96 -1.06
C GLN A 207 14.49 3.64 -1.57
N GLN A 208 13.20 3.36 -1.39
CA GLN A 208 12.56 2.14 -1.88
C GLN A 208 12.47 2.13 -3.42
N GLU A 209 12.22 3.27 -4.06
CA GLU A 209 12.27 3.38 -5.53
C GLU A 209 13.67 3.09 -6.08
N ARG A 210 14.73 3.61 -5.44
CA ARG A 210 16.11 3.30 -5.80
C ARG A 210 16.43 1.83 -5.60
N LEU A 211 16.06 1.25 -4.47
CA LEU A 211 16.25 -0.17 -4.16
C LEU A 211 15.56 -1.06 -5.21
N LEU A 212 14.32 -0.76 -5.57
CA LEU A 212 13.57 -1.48 -6.61
C LEU A 212 14.30 -1.42 -7.95
N HIS A 213 14.80 -0.24 -8.33
CA HIS A 213 15.53 -0.06 -9.58
C HIS A 213 16.83 -0.88 -9.64
N GLU A 214 17.63 -0.80 -8.59
CA GLU A 214 18.93 -1.48 -8.54
C GLU A 214 18.76 -3.01 -8.47
N VAL A 215 17.80 -3.50 -7.69
CA VAL A 215 17.51 -4.93 -7.59
C VAL A 215 16.99 -5.48 -8.92
N LEU A 216 16.08 -4.78 -9.61
CA LEU A 216 15.59 -5.19 -10.94
C LEU A 216 16.68 -5.17 -12.01
N THR A 217 17.62 -4.23 -11.90
CA THR A 217 18.77 -4.17 -12.80
C THR A 217 19.71 -5.35 -12.59
N ALA A 218 19.90 -5.75 -11.34
CA ALA A 218 20.78 -6.87 -10.98
C ALA A 218 20.16 -8.25 -11.28
N ASN A 219 18.84 -8.39 -11.08
CA ASN A 219 18.14 -9.65 -11.33
C ASN A 219 16.69 -9.39 -11.76
N PRO A 220 16.29 -9.75 -12.99
CA PRO A 220 14.94 -9.55 -13.48
C PRO A 220 13.92 -10.58 -12.90
N ASN A 221 14.38 -11.63 -12.22
CA ASN A 221 13.53 -12.68 -11.65
C ASN A 221 13.04 -12.30 -10.23
N VAL A 222 12.35 -11.16 -10.15
CA VAL A 222 11.85 -10.56 -8.91
C VAL A 222 10.36 -10.82 -8.73
N VAL A 223 9.97 -11.24 -7.52
CA VAL A 223 8.60 -11.09 -7.04
C VAL A 223 8.55 -9.90 -6.10
N LEU A 224 7.78 -8.89 -6.46
CA LEU A 224 7.57 -7.72 -5.62
C LEU A 224 6.42 -7.97 -4.64
N VAL A 225 6.69 -7.81 -3.35
CA VAL A 225 5.69 -7.87 -2.28
C VAL A 225 5.50 -6.46 -1.72
N ILE A 226 4.31 -5.91 -1.88
CA ILE A 226 3.93 -4.63 -1.29
C ILE A 226 3.15 -4.87 0.00
N VAL A 227 3.69 -4.42 1.12
CA VAL A 227 3.01 -4.44 2.43
C VAL A 227 2.58 -3.02 2.75
N SER A 228 1.29 -2.72 2.61
CA SER A 228 0.83 -1.34 2.77
C SER A 228 -0.64 -1.23 3.16
N SER A 229 -0.98 -0.12 3.83
CA SER A 229 -2.37 0.20 4.19
C SER A 229 -3.16 0.80 3.01
N TYR A 230 -2.49 1.17 1.91
CA TYR A 230 -3.05 1.93 0.80
C TYR A 230 -2.31 1.66 -0.53
N PRO A 231 -2.89 2.04 -1.69
CA PRO A 231 -2.26 1.89 -2.99
C PRO A 231 -0.98 2.72 -3.15
N TYR A 232 -0.06 2.21 -3.97
CA TYR A 232 1.09 2.94 -4.51
C TYR A 232 1.00 3.06 -6.03
N ALA A 233 1.57 4.13 -6.58
CA ALA A 233 1.81 4.25 -8.00
C ALA A 233 3.05 3.43 -8.37
N ILE A 234 2.83 2.22 -8.84
CA ILE A 234 3.88 1.25 -9.17
C ILE A 234 3.89 0.90 -10.65
N ASP A 235 3.54 1.84 -11.52
CA ASP A 235 3.44 1.64 -12.97
C ASP A 235 4.68 0.97 -13.53
N ARG A 236 5.86 1.52 -13.21
CA ARG A 236 7.13 0.99 -13.68
C ARG A 236 7.37 -0.44 -13.19
N ALA A 237 7.04 -0.73 -11.93
CA ALA A 237 7.18 -2.08 -11.40
C ALA A 237 6.20 -3.04 -12.08
N ALA A 238 4.95 -2.62 -12.29
CA ALA A 238 3.92 -3.43 -12.94
C ALA A 238 4.31 -3.89 -14.35
N ASP A 239 5.07 -3.06 -15.08
CA ASP A 239 5.55 -3.38 -16.42
C ASP A 239 6.80 -4.29 -16.43
N GLN A 240 7.61 -4.26 -15.37
CA GLN A 240 8.94 -4.89 -15.35
C GLN A 240 9.03 -6.15 -14.49
N VAL A 241 8.18 -6.27 -13.47
CA VAL A 241 8.24 -7.37 -12.50
C VAL A 241 7.35 -8.52 -12.93
N PRO A 242 7.85 -9.77 -12.96
CA PRO A 242 7.07 -10.96 -13.33
C PRO A 242 5.83 -11.20 -12.47
N ALA A 243 5.89 -10.84 -11.17
CA ALA A 243 4.77 -11.02 -10.26
C ALA A 243 4.78 -9.97 -9.14
N ILE A 244 3.58 -9.53 -8.75
CA ILE A 244 3.37 -8.60 -7.63
C ILE A 244 2.35 -9.21 -6.67
N LEU A 245 2.68 -9.22 -5.39
CA LEU A 245 1.78 -9.59 -4.31
C LEU A 245 1.56 -8.37 -3.41
N TRP A 246 0.31 -7.99 -3.20
CA TRP A 246 -0.04 -6.97 -2.24
C TRP A 246 -0.73 -7.58 -1.02
N THR A 247 -0.36 -7.10 0.16
CA THR A 247 -1.04 -7.40 1.43
C THR A 247 -1.11 -6.15 2.30
N SER A 248 -2.16 -6.04 3.09
CA SER A 248 -2.20 -5.03 4.15
C SER A 248 -1.33 -5.47 5.33
N HIS A 249 -1.12 -4.56 6.30
CA HIS A 249 -0.52 -4.92 7.58
C HIS A 249 -1.43 -5.91 8.31
N ALA A 250 -1.07 -7.19 8.25
CA ALA A 250 -1.82 -8.28 8.86
C ALA A 250 -1.31 -8.58 10.29
N GLY A 251 -1.81 -9.64 10.88
CA GLY A 251 -1.38 -10.08 12.22
C GLY A 251 0.01 -10.75 12.23
N GLN A 252 0.29 -11.42 13.32
CA GLN A 252 1.60 -12.01 13.62
C GLN A 252 2.12 -13.03 12.60
N GLU A 253 1.22 -13.70 11.84
CA GLU A 253 1.56 -14.71 10.84
C GLU A 253 1.64 -14.14 9.41
N LEU A 254 1.85 -12.85 9.23
CA LEU A 254 1.96 -12.23 7.91
C LEU A 254 3.02 -12.92 7.05
N GLY A 255 4.20 -13.17 7.60
CA GLY A 255 5.31 -13.82 6.88
C GLY A 255 4.97 -15.23 6.45
N SER A 256 4.38 -16.04 7.33
CA SER A 256 3.92 -17.39 7.00
C SER A 256 2.88 -17.38 5.88
N ALA A 257 1.90 -16.46 5.95
CA ALA A 257 0.85 -16.36 4.95
C ALA A 257 1.40 -15.96 3.56
N VAL A 258 2.33 -15.00 3.52
CA VAL A 258 3.01 -14.60 2.28
C VAL A 258 3.83 -15.76 1.72
N ALA A 259 4.61 -16.46 2.56
CA ALA A 259 5.39 -17.62 2.15
C ALA A 259 4.50 -18.72 1.54
N HIS A 260 3.36 -19.03 2.15
CA HIS A 260 2.41 -20.03 1.61
C HIS A 260 1.86 -19.65 0.23
N VAL A 261 1.64 -18.35 -0.03
CA VAL A 261 1.23 -17.90 -1.37
C VAL A 261 2.40 -18.05 -2.34
N LEU A 262 3.59 -17.55 -1.99
CA LEU A 262 4.75 -17.57 -2.88
C LEU A 262 5.20 -18.99 -3.27
N THR A 263 5.04 -19.96 -2.37
CA THR A 263 5.37 -21.38 -2.61
C THR A 263 4.24 -22.17 -3.27
N GLY A 264 3.06 -21.57 -3.43
CA GLY A 264 1.88 -22.25 -4.00
C GLY A 264 1.13 -23.15 -3.02
N ARG A 265 1.52 -23.20 -1.74
CA ARG A 265 0.79 -23.94 -0.71
C ARG A 265 -0.61 -23.39 -0.48
N HIS A 266 -0.79 -22.08 -0.70
CA HIS A 266 -2.08 -21.41 -0.67
C HIS A 266 -2.34 -20.70 -2.00
N ASN A 267 -3.48 -21.01 -2.65
CA ASN A 267 -3.90 -20.33 -3.87
C ASN A 267 -4.57 -18.98 -3.50
N PRO A 268 -4.02 -17.83 -3.94
CA PRO A 268 -4.58 -16.52 -3.60
C PRO A 268 -5.95 -16.31 -4.24
N SER A 269 -6.80 -15.54 -3.55
CA SER A 269 -8.13 -15.15 -4.05
C SER A 269 -8.52 -13.74 -3.65
N GLY A 270 -7.61 -12.98 -3.07
CA GLY A 270 -7.83 -11.58 -2.69
C GLY A 270 -8.15 -10.72 -3.91
N ARG A 271 -8.96 -9.67 -3.68
CA ARG A 271 -9.28 -8.65 -4.67
C ARG A 271 -8.99 -7.28 -4.09
N LEU A 272 -8.43 -6.38 -4.91
CA LEU A 272 -8.10 -5.03 -4.50
C LEU A 272 -9.37 -4.25 -4.11
N PRO A 273 -9.45 -3.71 -2.87
CA PRO A 273 -10.60 -2.95 -2.42
C PRO A 273 -10.56 -1.49 -2.86
N GLN A 274 -9.56 -1.10 -3.62
CA GLN A 274 -9.32 0.25 -4.10
C GLN A 274 -8.73 0.20 -5.52
N THR A 275 -8.96 1.28 -6.30
CA THR A 275 -8.25 1.48 -7.57
C THR A 275 -6.82 1.91 -7.30
N TRP A 276 -5.86 1.33 -8.01
CA TRP A 276 -4.44 1.71 -7.97
C TRP A 276 -4.14 2.60 -9.16
N TYR A 277 -3.99 3.89 -8.93
CA TYR A 277 -3.81 4.90 -9.97
C TYR A 277 -2.36 5.01 -10.45
N SER A 278 -2.20 5.48 -11.70
CA SER A 278 -0.90 5.73 -12.35
C SER A 278 -0.31 7.08 -11.91
N GLY A 279 -0.03 7.21 -10.61
CA GLY A 279 0.54 8.43 -10.03
C GLY A 279 -0.49 9.42 -9.52
N SER A 280 -0.01 10.44 -8.80
CA SER A 280 -0.85 11.42 -8.12
C SER A 280 -1.45 12.46 -9.06
N ALA A 281 -0.83 12.70 -10.22
CA ALA A 281 -1.25 13.74 -11.17
C ALA A 281 -2.62 13.45 -11.82
N VAL A 282 -3.10 12.22 -11.76
CA VAL A 282 -4.42 11.81 -12.30
C VAL A 282 -5.53 11.91 -11.27
N LEU A 283 -5.23 12.26 -10.03
CA LEU A 283 -6.22 12.39 -8.96
C LEU A 283 -6.76 13.81 -8.89
N PRO A 284 -8.04 14.00 -8.50
CA PRO A 284 -8.56 15.29 -8.08
C PRO A 284 -7.79 15.88 -6.90
N ALA A 285 -7.97 17.17 -6.62
CA ALA A 285 -7.37 17.80 -5.45
C ALA A 285 -7.82 17.08 -4.16
N ARG A 286 -6.91 16.92 -3.20
CA ARG A 286 -7.15 16.15 -1.97
C ARG A 286 -8.34 16.69 -1.15
N GLU A 287 -8.54 17.99 -1.16
CA GLU A 287 -9.64 18.69 -0.48
C GLU A 287 -10.94 18.72 -1.29
N ASP A 288 -10.96 18.12 -2.48
CA ASP A 288 -12.15 18.06 -3.32
C ASP A 288 -13.01 16.85 -2.92
N TYR A 289 -14.15 17.14 -2.32
CA TYR A 289 -15.11 16.14 -1.84
C TYR A 289 -16.29 15.92 -2.81
N ASP A 290 -16.29 16.56 -3.98
CA ASP A 290 -17.27 16.27 -5.03
C ASP A 290 -16.94 14.95 -5.75
N VAL A 291 -17.36 13.84 -5.14
CA VAL A 291 -17.06 12.48 -5.62
C VAL A 291 -17.51 12.25 -7.07
N ILE A 292 -18.63 12.85 -7.47
CA ILE A 292 -19.22 12.69 -8.80
C ILE A 292 -18.54 13.64 -9.78
N GLY A 293 -18.59 14.94 -9.52
CA GLY A 293 -18.10 15.98 -10.45
C GLY A 293 -16.60 15.90 -10.67
N SER A 294 -15.84 15.51 -9.66
CA SER A 294 -14.37 15.35 -9.75
C SER A 294 -13.93 13.96 -10.17
N GLY A 295 -14.84 13.02 -10.35
CA GLY A 295 -14.54 11.71 -10.89
C GLY A 295 -13.76 10.80 -9.92
N TRP A 296 -14.14 10.76 -8.64
CA TRP A 296 -13.54 9.85 -7.67
C TRP A 296 -14.03 8.41 -7.82
N THR A 297 -13.21 7.47 -7.40
CA THR A 297 -13.45 6.01 -7.34
C THR A 297 -13.68 5.35 -8.71
N TYR A 298 -13.72 4.01 -8.76
CA TYR A 298 -14.00 3.22 -9.96
C TYR A 298 -15.37 3.53 -10.61
N ARG A 299 -16.27 4.17 -9.86
CA ARG A 299 -17.62 4.48 -10.36
C ARG A 299 -17.62 5.66 -11.32
N TYR A 300 -16.78 6.67 -11.06
CA TYR A 300 -16.81 7.93 -11.78
C TYR A 300 -15.47 8.29 -12.44
N SER A 301 -14.36 7.72 -11.95
CA SER A 301 -13.05 8.02 -12.48
C SER A 301 -12.85 7.44 -13.88
N ARG A 302 -12.29 8.28 -14.75
CA ARG A 302 -11.78 7.90 -16.09
C ARG A 302 -10.25 7.97 -16.13
N ALA A 303 -9.61 8.20 -14.98
CA ALA A 303 -8.16 8.31 -14.86
C ALA A 303 -7.46 6.98 -15.15
N ALA A 304 -6.26 7.06 -15.69
CA ALA A 304 -5.41 5.91 -15.87
C ALA A 304 -5.09 5.23 -14.52
N HIS A 305 -5.09 3.93 -14.52
CA HIS A 305 -4.81 3.12 -13.34
C HIS A 305 -3.90 1.95 -13.68
N VAL A 306 -3.09 1.54 -12.71
CA VAL A 306 -2.24 0.35 -12.79
C VAL A 306 -3.10 -0.90 -12.61
N TYR A 307 -3.94 -0.89 -11.57
CA TYR A 307 -4.90 -1.96 -11.30
C TYR A 307 -6.28 -1.41 -10.96
N PRO A 308 -7.35 -1.95 -11.55
CA PRO A 308 -8.71 -1.52 -11.25
C PRO A 308 -9.17 -2.03 -9.89
N PHE A 309 -10.20 -1.40 -9.34
CA PHE A 309 -10.96 -1.95 -8.21
C PHE A 309 -11.43 -3.36 -8.51
N GLY A 310 -11.30 -4.26 -7.55
CA GLY A 310 -11.68 -5.67 -7.69
C GLY A 310 -10.66 -6.56 -8.40
N HIS A 311 -9.51 -6.01 -8.86
CA HIS A 311 -8.46 -6.80 -9.51
C HIS A 311 -7.82 -7.80 -8.53
N GLY A 312 -7.49 -8.98 -9.05
CA GLY A 312 -6.71 -10.00 -8.35
C GLY A 312 -6.65 -11.28 -9.18
N LEU A 313 -5.57 -12.03 -9.00
CA LEU A 313 -5.27 -13.24 -9.74
C LEU A 313 -5.40 -14.48 -8.86
N SER A 314 -5.43 -15.64 -9.49
CA SER A 314 -5.45 -16.96 -8.87
C SER A 314 -4.52 -17.89 -9.63
N TYR A 315 -4.03 -18.95 -9.00
CA TYR A 315 -3.34 -20.06 -9.67
C TYR A 315 -4.31 -20.99 -10.42
N ALA A 316 -5.63 -20.89 -10.12
CA ALA A 316 -6.69 -21.57 -10.84
C ALA A 316 -7.25 -20.68 -11.95
N THR A 317 -7.82 -21.30 -12.98
CA THR A 317 -8.48 -20.62 -14.10
C THR A 317 -9.97 -20.86 -14.03
N PHE A 318 -10.75 -19.78 -14.12
CA PHE A 318 -12.20 -19.83 -14.04
C PHE A 318 -12.87 -19.32 -15.32
N GLU A 319 -13.92 -20.02 -15.74
CA GLU A 319 -14.80 -19.62 -16.83
C GLU A 319 -16.19 -19.27 -16.31
N TYR A 320 -16.75 -18.22 -16.88
CA TYR A 320 -18.07 -17.68 -16.59
C TYR A 320 -19.00 -18.02 -17.76
N ARG A 321 -19.97 -18.91 -17.53
CA ARG A 321 -20.80 -19.53 -18.58
C ARG A 321 -22.27 -19.23 -18.36
N SER A 322 -23.02 -19.10 -19.48
CA SER A 322 -24.49 -19.05 -19.49
C SER A 322 -25.08 -17.99 -18.54
N PRO A 323 -24.69 -16.70 -18.66
CA PRO A 323 -25.27 -15.64 -17.85
C PRO A 323 -26.75 -15.50 -18.17
N ALA A 324 -27.59 -15.29 -17.16
CA ALA A 324 -29.00 -14.99 -17.29
C ALA A 324 -29.46 -13.98 -16.25
N ALA A 325 -30.48 -13.19 -16.55
CA ALA A 325 -31.11 -12.30 -15.59
C ALA A 325 -32.62 -12.24 -15.82
N THR A 326 -33.36 -12.14 -14.71
CA THR A 326 -34.82 -12.00 -14.72
C THR A 326 -35.26 -10.98 -13.67
N VAL A 327 -36.43 -10.40 -13.83
CA VAL A 327 -37.06 -9.55 -12.80
C VAL A 327 -38.07 -10.39 -12.03
N ARG A 328 -38.05 -10.25 -10.71
CA ARG A 328 -39.04 -10.78 -9.80
C ARG A 328 -39.67 -9.57 -9.04
N GLU A 329 -40.96 -9.42 -9.14
CA GLU A 329 -41.72 -8.44 -8.39
C GLU A 329 -42.22 -9.13 -7.10
N GLU A 330 -41.80 -8.67 -5.95
CA GLU A 330 -42.17 -9.25 -4.65
C GLU A 330 -43.44 -8.59 -4.08
N THR A 331 -43.54 -7.29 -4.27
CA THR A 331 -44.71 -6.48 -3.95
C THR A 331 -44.87 -5.42 -5.04
N PRO A 332 -46.08 -4.87 -5.27
CA PRO A 332 -46.29 -3.84 -6.27
C PRO A 332 -45.31 -2.67 -6.12
N GLY A 333 -44.45 -2.48 -7.14
CA GLY A 333 -43.44 -1.41 -7.15
C GLY A 333 -42.11 -1.74 -6.45
N ALA A 334 -41.90 -2.95 -5.96
CA ALA A 334 -40.61 -3.40 -5.45
C ALA A 334 -40.07 -4.58 -6.28
N LEU A 335 -39.09 -4.33 -7.11
CA LEU A 335 -38.48 -5.33 -7.96
C LEU A 335 -37.17 -5.86 -7.36
N THR A 336 -36.87 -7.12 -7.68
CA THR A 336 -35.57 -7.75 -7.46
C THR A 336 -35.09 -8.33 -8.77
N VAL A 337 -33.87 -7.97 -9.19
CA VAL A 337 -33.21 -8.62 -10.32
C VAL A 337 -32.52 -9.88 -9.80
N VAL A 338 -32.84 -11.02 -10.40
CA VAL A 338 -32.18 -12.29 -10.16
C VAL A 338 -31.23 -12.54 -11.31
N ALA A 339 -29.92 -12.44 -11.06
CA ALA A 339 -28.87 -12.66 -12.05
C ALA A 339 -28.07 -13.91 -11.71
N ASP A 340 -27.90 -14.80 -12.66
CA ASP A 340 -27.19 -16.05 -12.45
C ASP A 340 -26.24 -16.40 -13.59
N LEU A 341 -25.24 -17.24 -13.26
CA LEU A 341 -24.31 -17.85 -14.20
C LEU A 341 -23.84 -19.22 -13.71
N THR A 342 -23.17 -19.98 -14.55
CA THR A 342 -22.38 -21.14 -14.14
C THR A 342 -20.91 -20.77 -14.10
N LEU A 343 -20.29 -20.82 -12.91
CA LEU A 343 -18.85 -20.68 -12.72
C LEU A 343 -18.20 -22.06 -12.82
N ALA A 344 -17.13 -22.19 -13.60
CA ALA A 344 -16.38 -23.44 -13.78
C ALA A 344 -14.89 -23.22 -13.52
N ASN A 345 -14.28 -24.05 -12.69
CA ASN A 345 -12.82 -24.14 -12.58
C ASN A 345 -12.31 -25.08 -13.69
N THR A 346 -11.60 -24.53 -14.65
CA THR A 346 -11.08 -25.30 -15.81
C THR A 346 -9.64 -25.78 -15.61
N SER A 347 -9.03 -25.45 -14.48
CA SER A 347 -7.67 -25.86 -14.15
C SER A 347 -7.60 -27.13 -13.32
N ALA A 348 -6.39 -27.70 -13.20
CA ALA A 348 -6.10 -28.84 -12.33
C ALA A 348 -5.90 -28.45 -10.85
N VAL A 349 -5.92 -27.15 -10.54
CA VAL A 349 -5.67 -26.62 -9.20
C VAL A 349 -7.00 -26.17 -8.59
N PRO A 350 -7.35 -26.60 -7.37
CA PRO A 350 -8.50 -26.05 -6.66
C PRO A 350 -8.27 -24.59 -6.30
N GLY A 351 -9.33 -23.80 -6.24
CA GLY A 351 -9.19 -22.39 -5.91
C GLY A 351 -10.50 -21.72 -5.55
N HIS A 352 -10.36 -20.46 -5.12
CA HIS A 352 -11.51 -19.60 -4.91
C HIS A 352 -11.54 -18.54 -6.01
N GLU A 353 -12.73 -18.28 -6.52
CA GLU A 353 -13.03 -17.13 -7.36
C GLU A 353 -13.90 -16.15 -6.60
N VAL A 354 -13.70 -14.86 -6.85
CA VAL A 354 -14.60 -13.81 -6.37
C VAL A 354 -15.37 -13.28 -7.57
N VAL A 355 -16.56 -13.83 -7.76
CA VAL A 355 -17.47 -13.35 -8.78
C VAL A 355 -18.03 -12.01 -8.36
N GLN A 356 -17.84 -10.99 -9.18
CA GLN A 356 -18.33 -9.63 -8.93
C GLN A 356 -19.43 -9.33 -9.94
N LEU A 357 -20.58 -8.86 -9.47
CA LEU A 357 -21.69 -8.43 -10.32
C LEU A 357 -21.77 -6.91 -10.32
N TYR A 358 -21.56 -6.31 -11.47
CA TYR A 358 -21.75 -4.89 -11.69
C TYR A 358 -23.02 -4.63 -12.51
N ALA A 359 -23.67 -3.50 -12.23
CA ALA A 359 -24.78 -3.01 -13.01
C ALA A 359 -24.43 -1.63 -13.58
N ARG A 360 -24.79 -1.40 -14.82
CA ARG A 360 -24.78 -0.09 -15.46
C ARG A 360 -26.04 0.09 -16.31
N ARG A 361 -26.60 1.31 -16.30
CA ARG A 361 -27.65 1.67 -17.25
C ARG A 361 -27.00 1.98 -18.60
N ILE A 362 -27.57 1.46 -19.67
CA ILE A 362 -27.15 1.81 -21.01
C ILE A 362 -27.81 3.14 -21.33
N ALA A 363 -27.01 4.20 -21.55
CA ALA A 363 -27.53 5.51 -21.90
C ALA A 363 -28.43 5.43 -23.14
N ALA A 364 -29.58 6.04 -23.08
CA ALA A 364 -30.47 6.15 -24.23
C ALA A 364 -29.71 6.78 -25.41
N GLN A 365 -30.03 6.35 -26.65
CA GLN A 365 -29.41 6.91 -27.87
C GLN A 365 -29.73 8.39 -28.05
N ASP A 366 -30.68 8.93 -27.30
CA ASP A 366 -31.05 10.33 -27.28
C ASP A 366 -30.40 11.07 -26.11
N PRO A 367 -29.37 11.91 -26.35
CA PRO A 367 -28.69 12.68 -25.30
C PRO A 367 -29.64 13.69 -24.60
N SER A 368 -30.79 14.03 -25.19
CA SER A 368 -31.77 14.93 -24.57
C SER A 368 -32.62 14.24 -23.48
N ALA A 369 -32.62 12.91 -23.42
CA ALA A 369 -33.37 12.14 -22.45
C ALA A 369 -32.66 12.02 -21.08
N ASP A 370 -31.37 12.37 -20.99
CA ASP A 370 -30.62 12.38 -19.75
C ASP A 370 -30.02 13.77 -19.50
N PRO A 371 -30.59 14.55 -18.58
CA PRO A 371 -30.16 15.93 -18.34
C PRO A 371 -28.77 16.04 -17.70
N ASN A 372 -28.17 14.93 -17.24
CA ASN A 372 -26.83 14.93 -16.65
C ASN A 372 -26.10 13.56 -16.79
N PRO A 373 -25.72 13.20 -18.03
CA PRO A 373 -25.03 11.91 -18.28
C PRO A 373 -23.67 11.80 -17.58
N GLU A 374 -23.07 12.91 -17.14
CA GLU A 374 -21.79 12.92 -16.43
C GLU A 374 -21.92 12.52 -14.94
N SER A 375 -23.12 12.61 -14.36
CA SER A 375 -23.40 12.23 -12.98
C SER A 375 -23.70 10.73 -12.82
N GLU A 376 -23.90 10.01 -13.92
CA GLU A 376 -24.20 8.58 -13.87
C GLU A 376 -22.92 7.78 -13.66
N ALA A 377 -22.96 6.87 -12.68
CA ALA A 377 -21.84 5.95 -12.44
C ALA A 377 -21.60 5.09 -13.68
N ALA A 378 -20.34 5.00 -14.12
CA ALA A 378 -19.96 4.14 -15.25
C ALA A 378 -20.41 2.68 -15.01
N ARG A 379 -20.34 2.23 -13.76
CA ARG A 379 -20.88 0.96 -13.25
C ARG A 379 -20.91 0.96 -11.72
N THR A 380 -21.78 0.15 -11.14
CA THR A 380 -21.89 0.01 -9.68
C THR A 380 -21.80 -1.46 -9.31
N LEU A 381 -20.95 -1.82 -8.36
CA LEU A 381 -20.90 -3.16 -7.77
C LEU A 381 -22.20 -3.40 -6.99
N VAL A 382 -23.02 -4.33 -7.46
CA VAL A 382 -24.32 -4.65 -6.85
C VAL A 382 -24.32 -5.98 -6.10
N GLY A 383 -23.29 -6.80 -6.30
CA GLY A 383 -23.09 -8.06 -5.57
C GLY A 383 -21.71 -8.64 -5.76
N PHE A 384 -21.25 -9.45 -4.82
CA PHE A 384 -20.07 -10.29 -4.97
C PHE A 384 -20.15 -11.53 -4.09
N GLU A 385 -19.53 -12.62 -4.53
CA GLU A 385 -19.46 -13.86 -3.76
C GLU A 385 -18.10 -14.53 -3.98
N ARG A 386 -17.49 -15.00 -2.89
CA ARG A 386 -16.25 -15.78 -2.90
C ARG A 386 -16.59 -17.26 -2.86
N ILE A 387 -16.28 -17.98 -3.95
CA ILE A 387 -16.71 -19.34 -4.19
C ILE A 387 -15.49 -20.26 -4.33
N HIS A 388 -15.48 -21.34 -3.55
CA HIS A 388 -14.49 -22.41 -3.73
C HIS A 388 -14.96 -23.42 -4.77
N LEU A 389 -14.08 -23.79 -5.71
CA LEU A 389 -14.27 -24.89 -6.65
C LEU A 389 -13.06 -25.81 -6.66
N GLY A 390 -13.30 -27.10 -6.57
CA GLY A 390 -12.30 -28.13 -6.88
C GLY A 390 -11.86 -28.09 -8.34
N ALA A 391 -10.80 -28.81 -8.68
CA ALA A 391 -10.34 -28.95 -10.06
C ALA A 391 -11.46 -29.55 -10.95
N GLY A 392 -11.80 -28.88 -12.04
CA GLY A 392 -12.86 -29.28 -12.96
C GLY A 392 -14.30 -29.13 -12.43
N GLU A 393 -14.48 -28.61 -11.21
CA GLU A 393 -15.81 -28.39 -10.62
C GLU A 393 -16.52 -27.20 -11.26
N SER A 394 -17.86 -27.27 -11.33
CA SER A 394 -18.72 -26.18 -11.75
C SER A 394 -19.86 -25.97 -10.78
N ARG A 395 -20.28 -24.72 -10.59
CA ARG A 395 -21.36 -24.34 -9.68
C ARG A 395 -22.20 -23.21 -10.27
N LYS A 396 -23.52 -23.30 -10.10
CA LYS A 396 -24.42 -22.17 -10.35
C LYS A 396 -24.24 -21.11 -9.25
N VAL A 397 -24.05 -19.86 -9.66
CA VAL A 397 -23.97 -18.68 -8.82
C VAL A 397 -25.17 -17.79 -9.09
N THR A 398 -25.87 -17.36 -8.06
CA THR A 398 -27.08 -16.54 -8.19
C THR A 398 -26.97 -15.31 -7.28
N PHE A 399 -27.20 -14.14 -7.85
CA PHE A 399 -27.30 -12.89 -7.13
C PHE A 399 -28.75 -12.41 -7.13
N GLU A 400 -29.24 -12.02 -5.98
CA GLU A 400 -30.49 -11.27 -5.83
C GLU A 400 -30.13 -9.80 -5.59
N VAL A 401 -30.50 -8.94 -6.54
CA VAL A 401 -30.20 -7.52 -6.51
C VAL A 401 -31.51 -6.75 -6.27
N PRO A 402 -31.77 -6.31 -5.03
CA PRO A 402 -32.95 -5.55 -4.74
C PRO A 402 -32.88 -4.16 -5.40
N GLN A 403 -34.03 -3.61 -5.74
CA GLN A 403 -34.18 -2.33 -6.44
C GLN A 403 -33.31 -1.22 -5.85
N GLU A 404 -33.22 -1.12 -4.54
CA GLU A 404 -32.49 -0.06 -3.81
C GLU A 404 -31.01 -0.01 -4.18
N ARG A 405 -30.44 -1.13 -4.66
CA ARG A 405 -29.05 -1.20 -5.14
C ARG A 405 -28.86 -0.57 -6.52
N LEU A 406 -29.93 -0.39 -7.26
CA LEU A 406 -29.96 0.18 -8.62
C LEU A 406 -30.47 1.63 -8.62
N GLU A 407 -31.02 2.09 -7.49
CA GLU A 407 -31.54 3.45 -7.35
C GLU A 407 -30.43 4.50 -7.36
N GLN A 408 -30.76 5.62 -8.00
CA GLN A 408 -29.90 6.80 -8.06
C GLN A 408 -30.61 8.00 -7.42
N TRP A 409 -29.84 8.95 -6.92
CA TRP A 409 -30.38 10.17 -6.35
C TRP A 409 -30.89 11.10 -7.45
N SER A 410 -32.18 11.46 -7.41
CA SER A 410 -32.78 12.50 -8.25
C SER A 410 -32.85 13.81 -7.47
N ALA A 411 -32.08 14.82 -7.90
CA ALA A 411 -32.11 16.14 -7.28
C ALA A 411 -33.46 16.80 -7.50
N GLU A 412 -34.09 16.60 -8.66
CA GLU A 412 -35.42 17.15 -9.00
C GLU A 412 -36.50 16.64 -8.04
N LYS A 413 -36.50 15.34 -7.74
CA LYS A 413 -37.50 14.72 -6.88
C LYS A 413 -37.08 14.62 -5.41
N SER A 414 -35.86 15.02 -5.10
CA SER A 414 -35.24 14.88 -3.75
C SER A 414 -35.43 13.48 -3.17
N ALA A 415 -35.29 12.47 -4.00
CA ALA A 415 -35.49 11.05 -3.63
C ALA A 415 -34.57 10.13 -4.44
N LYS A 416 -34.34 8.93 -3.92
CA LYS A 416 -33.75 7.84 -4.67
C LYS A 416 -34.81 7.20 -5.56
N LEU A 417 -34.48 6.97 -6.80
CA LEU A 417 -35.38 6.40 -7.80
C LEU A 417 -34.61 5.38 -8.64
N LEU A 418 -35.29 4.35 -9.11
CA LEU A 418 -34.80 3.50 -10.17
C LEU A 418 -35.03 4.20 -11.51
N PRO A 419 -33.97 4.62 -12.23
CA PRO A 419 -34.12 5.14 -13.57
C PRO A 419 -34.58 4.01 -14.50
N ALA A 420 -35.68 4.24 -15.25
CA ALA A 420 -36.13 3.30 -16.25
C ALA A 420 -35.14 3.21 -17.42
N GLY A 421 -35.05 2.02 -18.05
CA GLY A 421 -34.24 1.80 -19.24
C GLY A 421 -33.56 0.45 -19.28
N GLU A 422 -32.71 0.25 -20.30
CA GLU A 422 -31.92 -0.97 -20.46
C GLU A 422 -30.72 -0.97 -19.50
N TYR A 423 -30.60 -2.04 -18.72
CA TYR A 423 -29.47 -2.28 -17.83
C TYR A 423 -28.63 -3.45 -18.34
N GLU A 424 -27.31 -3.29 -18.22
CA GLU A 424 -26.35 -4.37 -18.43
C GLU A 424 -25.80 -4.83 -17.08
N PHE A 425 -25.97 -6.12 -16.81
CA PHE A 425 -25.40 -6.79 -15.64
C PHE A 425 -24.13 -7.53 -16.08
N GLU A 426 -22.99 -7.14 -15.52
CA GLU A 426 -21.67 -7.62 -15.88
C GLU A 426 -21.14 -8.53 -14.76
N PHE A 427 -21.04 -9.83 -15.02
CA PHE A 427 -20.29 -10.74 -14.17
C PHE A 427 -18.81 -10.60 -14.49
N SER A 428 -18.03 -10.10 -13.55
CA SER A 428 -16.70 -9.56 -13.79
C SER A 428 -15.66 -10.13 -12.83
N ARG A 429 -14.39 -10.12 -13.28
CA ARG A 429 -13.23 -10.39 -12.44
C ARG A 429 -12.71 -9.15 -11.73
N SER A 430 -13.03 -7.98 -12.30
CA SER A 430 -12.73 -6.66 -11.72
C SER A 430 -13.69 -5.62 -12.31
N SER A 431 -13.60 -4.37 -11.85
CA SER A 431 -14.44 -3.28 -12.36
C SER A 431 -14.22 -2.97 -13.86
N THR A 432 -13.20 -3.48 -14.50
CA THR A 432 -12.89 -3.24 -15.92
C THR A 432 -12.71 -4.52 -16.74
N ASP A 433 -12.93 -5.70 -16.14
CA ASP A 433 -12.77 -6.99 -16.81
C ASP A 433 -14.08 -7.82 -16.72
N PRO A 434 -15.10 -7.47 -17.52
CA PRO A 434 -16.33 -8.25 -17.62
C PRO A 434 -16.06 -9.57 -18.32
N ALA A 435 -16.43 -10.69 -17.66
CA ALA A 435 -16.26 -12.03 -18.18
C ALA A 435 -17.52 -12.55 -18.89
N ALA A 436 -18.70 -12.13 -18.43
CA ALA A 436 -19.98 -12.46 -19.04
C ALA A 436 -20.99 -11.34 -18.76
N THR A 437 -21.88 -11.09 -19.69
CA THR A 437 -22.87 -9.98 -19.58
C THR A 437 -24.26 -10.45 -19.96
N VAL A 438 -25.26 -9.80 -19.39
CA VAL A 438 -26.68 -9.99 -19.74
C VAL A 438 -27.39 -8.65 -19.63
N ARG A 439 -28.37 -8.41 -20.53
CA ARG A 439 -29.15 -7.19 -20.55
C ARG A 439 -30.58 -7.42 -20.12
N LEU A 440 -31.19 -6.41 -19.52
CA LEU A 440 -32.52 -6.46 -19.00
C LEU A 440 -33.15 -5.06 -19.02
N GLU A 441 -34.38 -4.95 -19.51
CA GLU A 441 -35.17 -3.71 -19.42
C GLU A 441 -35.81 -3.60 -18.04
N LEU A 442 -35.63 -2.45 -17.37
CA LEU A 442 -36.24 -2.13 -16.09
C LEU A 442 -37.14 -0.90 -16.25
N SER A 443 -38.34 -0.94 -15.69
CA SER A 443 -39.35 0.10 -15.82
C SER A 443 -39.99 0.47 -14.48
#